data_b50a934b4b17750c880c1ec09dfd3ceb
#
_entry.id   b50a934b4b17750c880c1ec09dfd3ceb
#
_cell.length_a   1.000
_cell.length_b   1.000
_cell.length_c   1.000
_cell.angle_alpha   90.00
_cell.angle_beta   90.00
_cell.angle_gamma   90.00
#
_symmetry.space_group_name_H-M   'P 1'
#
loop_
_entity.id
_entity.type
_entity.pdbx_description
1 polymer ?
#
loop_
_entity_poly.entity_id
_entity_poly.type
_entity_poly.pdbx_seq_one_letter_code
_entity_poly.pdbx_strand_id
1 'polypeptide(L)'
;MRALRWFPILLVLATAPLAAQDPEPGGRAAALRQAIEERFTARVKEDLGLTDPQADRLAGVARDYFRKRRDFDAEERRLRTALAGELRPGVAANPEAVNRLTEQLLDLKVRYAESYRAESRELGSFLTPVQRAQYFLLRERLLERLQEAQEARQQQAPLRRRRLP
;
A
#
# COMPACT_ATOMS: atom_id res chain seq x y z
N MET A 1 14.27 -26.82 -77.14
CA MET A 1 13.26 -25.88 -76.81
C MET A 1 12.79 -26.14 -75.38
N ARG A 2 13.30 -25.37 -74.43
CA ARG A 2 13.18 -25.64 -72.98
C ARG A 2 12.16 -24.68 -72.40
N ALA A 3 11.04 -25.20 -71.89
CA ALA A 3 10.00 -24.44 -71.18
C ALA A 3 10.44 -24.22 -69.75
N LEU A 4 10.63 -22.95 -69.37
CA LEU A 4 10.98 -22.49 -68.04
C LEU A 4 9.70 -22.34 -67.21
N ARG A 5 9.52 -23.24 -66.23
CA ARG A 5 8.35 -23.22 -65.30
C ARG A 5 8.62 -22.20 -64.18
N TRP A 6 7.86 -21.15 -64.15
CA TRP A 6 7.81 -20.17 -63.04
C TRP A 6 6.97 -20.73 -61.89
N PHE A 7 7.62 -20.91 -60.73
CA PHE A 7 6.96 -21.17 -59.46
C PHE A 7 6.73 -19.81 -58.76
N PRO A 8 5.53 -19.44 -58.36
CA PRO A 8 5.33 -18.31 -57.47
C PRO A 8 5.52 -18.79 -56.03
N ILE A 9 6.54 -18.24 -55.33
CA ILE A 9 6.73 -18.39 -53.89
C ILE A 9 5.67 -17.51 -53.22
N LEU A 10 4.66 -18.15 -52.60
CA LEU A 10 3.67 -17.52 -51.74
C LEU A 10 4.32 -17.25 -50.39
N LEU A 11 4.75 -16.00 -50.17
CA LEU A 11 5.27 -15.51 -48.88
C LEU A 11 4.05 -15.28 -47.93
N VAL A 12 3.77 -16.28 -47.10
CA VAL A 12 2.78 -16.12 -46.02
C VAL A 12 3.43 -15.29 -44.93
N LEU A 13 3.11 -13.98 -44.91
CA LEU A 13 3.40 -13.12 -43.76
C LEU A 13 2.47 -13.55 -42.61
N ALA A 14 3.01 -14.35 -41.69
CA ALA A 14 2.38 -14.62 -40.41
C ALA A 14 2.42 -13.33 -39.58
N THR A 15 1.37 -12.52 -39.63
CA THR A 15 1.13 -11.45 -38.67
C THR A 15 0.76 -12.08 -37.34
N ALA A 16 1.73 -12.32 -36.48
CA ALA A 16 1.46 -12.63 -35.09
C ALA A 16 0.77 -11.39 -34.45
N PRO A 17 -0.44 -11.54 -33.86
CA PRO A 17 -0.97 -10.45 -33.08
C PRO A 17 -0.05 -10.23 -31.88
N LEU A 18 0.55 -9.04 -31.77
CA LEU A 18 1.10 -8.56 -30.50
C LEU A 18 -0.09 -8.46 -29.55
N ALA A 19 -0.32 -9.54 -28.81
CA ALA A 19 -1.22 -9.50 -27.67
C ALA A 19 -0.57 -8.50 -26.69
N ALA A 20 -1.06 -7.29 -26.66
CA ALA A 20 -0.84 -6.36 -25.57
C ALA A 20 -1.38 -7.07 -24.32
N GLN A 21 -0.48 -7.68 -23.55
CA GLN A 21 -0.81 -8.24 -22.26
C GLN A 21 -1.23 -7.06 -21.39
N ASP A 22 -2.54 -6.87 -21.22
CA ASP A 22 -3.06 -5.97 -20.19
C ASP A 22 -2.46 -6.41 -18.85
N PRO A 23 -1.71 -5.54 -18.16
CA PRO A 23 -1.10 -5.93 -16.89
C PRO A 23 -2.22 -6.34 -15.95
N GLU A 24 -2.08 -7.55 -15.39
CA GLU A 24 -2.95 -8.12 -14.37
C GLU A 24 -3.36 -7.04 -13.35
N PRO A 25 -4.61 -7.02 -12.85
CA PRO A 25 -5.10 -5.99 -11.92
C PRO A 25 -4.19 -5.80 -10.70
N GLY A 26 -3.50 -6.86 -10.25
CA GLY A 26 -2.47 -6.83 -9.21
C GLY A 26 -1.21 -6.08 -9.62
N GLY A 27 -0.80 -6.17 -10.89
CA GLY A 27 0.38 -5.50 -11.43
C GLY A 27 0.22 -3.97 -11.48
N ARG A 28 -0.94 -3.48 -11.90
CA ARG A 28 -1.23 -2.03 -11.91
C ARG A 28 -1.23 -1.42 -10.50
N ALA A 29 -1.81 -2.14 -9.53
CA ALA A 29 -1.82 -1.68 -8.14
C ALA A 29 -0.42 -1.70 -7.50
N ALA A 30 0.43 -2.67 -7.87
CA ALA A 30 1.81 -2.72 -7.43
C ALA A 30 2.65 -1.59 -8.06
N ALA A 31 2.54 -1.38 -9.37
CA ALA A 31 3.22 -0.29 -10.09
C ALA A 31 2.82 1.10 -9.55
N LEU A 32 1.52 1.30 -9.26
CA LEU A 32 1.06 2.56 -8.68
C LEU A 32 1.64 2.79 -7.27
N ARG A 33 1.69 1.75 -6.43
CA ARG A 33 2.32 1.85 -5.10
C ARG A 33 3.80 2.19 -5.21
N GLN A 34 4.53 1.51 -6.08
CA GLN A 34 5.93 1.78 -6.33
C GLN A 34 6.16 3.22 -6.78
N ALA A 35 5.37 3.72 -7.75
CA ALA A 35 5.46 5.11 -8.21
C ALA A 35 5.15 6.13 -7.11
N ILE A 36 4.23 5.82 -6.18
CA ILE A 36 3.95 6.66 -5.01
C ILE A 36 5.15 6.66 -4.06
N GLU A 37 5.72 5.49 -3.76
CA GLU A 37 6.90 5.35 -2.89
C GLU A 37 8.10 6.10 -3.46
N GLU A 38 8.38 5.95 -4.76
CA GLU A 38 9.49 6.64 -5.44
C GLU A 38 9.33 8.16 -5.38
N ARG A 39 8.13 8.67 -5.71
CA ARG A 39 7.84 10.11 -5.64
C ARG A 39 7.91 10.65 -4.22
N PHE A 40 7.42 9.89 -3.26
CA PHE A 40 7.51 10.28 -1.85
C PHE A 40 8.96 10.32 -1.38
N THR A 41 9.76 9.31 -1.71
CA THR A 41 11.19 9.26 -1.35
C THR A 41 11.97 10.42 -1.99
N ALA A 42 11.74 10.71 -3.27
CA ALA A 42 12.36 11.84 -3.95
C ALA A 42 11.98 13.18 -3.29
N ARG A 43 10.71 13.35 -2.96
CA ARG A 43 10.22 14.56 -2.28
C ARG A 43 10.82 14.72 -0.89
N VAL A 44 10.85 13.63 -0.12
CA VAL A 44 11.45 13.63 1.23
C VAL A 44 12.94 13.96 1.16
N LYS A 45 13.67 13.39 0.19
CA LYS A 45 15.10 13.70 -0.02
C LYS A 45 15.33 15.19 -0.24
N GLU A 46 14.52 15.80 -1.14
CA GLU A 46 14.61 17.23 -1.46
C GLU A 46 14.24 18.11 -0.26
N ASP A 47 13.07 17.87 0.35
CA ASP A 47 12.52 18.69 1.43
C ASP A 47 13.36 18.63 2.72
N LEU A 48 14.04 17.51 2.98
CA LEU A 48 14.88 17.31 4.16
C LEU A 48 16.38 17.56 3.89
N GLY A 49 16.78 17.81 2.65
CA GLY A 49 18.17 17.98 2.27
C GLY A 49 19.03 16.74 2.55
N LEU A 50 18.50 15.54 2.26
CA LEU A 50 19.21 14.28 2.53
C LEU A 50 20.25 13.97 1.46
N THR A 51 21.37 13.38 1.89
CA THR A 51 22.30 12.72 0.95
C THR A 51 21.68 11.43 0.39
N ASP A 52 22.20 10.93 -0.73
CA ASP A 52 21.71 9.67 -1.33
C ASP A 52 21.75 8.49 -0.33
N PRO A 53 22.83 8.24 0.41
CA PRO A 53 22.86 7.17 1.40
C PRO A 53 21.82 7.34 2.53
N GLN A 54 21.55 8.59 2.95
CA GLN A 54 20.51 8.85 3.95
C GLN A 54 19.12 8.60 3.40
N ALA A 55 18.84 9.00 2.16
CA ALA A 55 17.55 8.78 1.51
C ALA A 55 17.28 7.28 1.31
N ASP A 56 18.26 6.51 0.83
CA ASP A 56 18.14 5.06 0.65
C ASP A 56 17.88 4.35 1.99
N ARG A 57 18.62 4.74 3.03
CA ARG A 57 18.44 4.18 4.37
C ARG A 57 17.06 4.53 4.94
N LEU A 58 16.62 5.77 4.77
CA LEU A 58 15.29 6.21 5.18
C LEU A 58 14.20 5.41 4.48
N ALA A 59 14.31 5.19 3.16
CA ALA A 59 13.35 4.40 2.39
C ALA A 59 13.27 2.95 2.88
N GLY A 60 14.41 2.35 3.25
CA GLY A 60 14.47 1.01 3.85
C GLY A 60 13.72 0.94 5.18
N VAL A 61 14.09 1.80 6.12
CA VAL A 61 13.46 1.89 7.45
C VAL A 61 11.95 2.16 7.32
N ALA A 62 11.56 3.14 6.52
CA ALA A 62 10.16 3.48 6.31
C ALA A 62 9.34 2.30 5.78
N ARG A 63 9.89 1.54 4.82
CA ARG A 63 9.23 0.34 4.24
C ARG A 63 9.03 -0.76 5.28
N ASP A 64 10.02 -1.01 6.14
CA ASP A 64 9.93 -2.05 7.15
C ASP A 64 8.90 -1.71 8.22
N TYR A 65 8.89 -0.47 8.71
CA TYR A 65 7.88 -0.03 9.67
C TYR A 65 6.48 0.09 9.05
N PHE A 66 6.36 0.44 7.77
CA PHE A 66 5.09 0.42 7.07
C PHE A 66 4.52 -1.00 6.97
N ARG A 67 5.36 -1.99 6.65
CA ARG A 67 4.98 -3.41 6.63
C ARG A 67 4.48 -3.86 8.00
N LYS A 68 5.27 -3.59 9.05
CA LYS A 68 4.91 -3.92 10.44
C LYS A 68 3.55 -3.32 10.86
N ARG A 69 3.29 -2.05 10.50
CA ARG A 69 2.00 -1.41 10.80
C ARG A 69 0.84 -2.02 10.01
N ARG A 70 1.07 -2.41 8.77
CA ARG A 70 0.06 -3.17 8.00
C ARG A 70 -0.34 -4.49 8.65
N ASP A 71 0.62 -5.18 9.26
CA ASP A 71 0.34 -6.42 9.99
C ASP A 71 -0.51 -6.12 11.24
N PHE A 72 -0.22 -5.05 11.95
CA PHE A 72 -1.06 -4.57 13.06
C PHE A 72 -2.48 -4.20 12.61
N ASP A 73 -2.64 -3.51 11.48
CA ASP A 73 -3.95 -3.18 10.92
C ASP A 73 -4.74 -4.44 10.54
N ALA A 74 -4.07 -5.47 10.04
CA ALA A 74 -4.71 -6.75 9.73
C ALA A 74 -5.14 -7.49 11.00
N GLU A 75 -4.30 -7.47 12.05
CA GLU A 75 -4.61 -8.05 13.37
C GLU A 75 -5.80 -7.30 14.01
N GLU A 76 -5.80 -5.96 13.97
CA GLU A 76 -6.91 -5.14 14.48
C GLU A 76 -8.24 -5.48 13.83
N ARG A 77 -8.26 -5.61 12.50
CA ARG A 77 -9.47 -6.00 11.77
C ARG A 77 -9.98 -7.37 12.19
N ARG A 78 -9.09 -8.36 12.40
CA ARG A 78 -9.47 -9.70 12.88
C ARG A 78 -10.07 -9.64 14.29
N LEU A 79 -9.43 -8.95 15.21
CA LEU A 79 -9.90 -8.81 16.58
C LEU A 79 -11.24 -8.07 16.65
N ARG A 80 -11.42 -7.00 15.89
CA ARG A 80 -12.70 -6.28 15.79
C ARG A 80 -13.82 -7.15 15.22
N THR A 81 -13.52 -7.97 14.21
CA THR A 81 -14.50 -8.91 13.63
C THR A 81 -14.90 -9.97 14.64
N ALA A 82 -13.94 -10.53 15.39
CA ALA A 82 -14.23 -11.50 16.43
C ALA A 82 -15.07 -10.88 17.55
N LEU A 83 -14.72 -9.68 18.02
CA LEU A 83 -15.48 -8.97 19.05
C LEU A 83 -16.91 -8.63 18.58
N ALA A 84 -17.06 -8.17 17.34
CA ALA A 84 -18.39 -7.95 16.76
C ALA A 84 -19.21 -9.25 16.63
N GLY A 85 -18.54 -10.39 16.46
CA GLY A 85 -19.17 -11.71 16.47
C GLY A 85 -19.77 -12.06 17.82
N GLU A 86 -19.06 -11.79 18.91
CA GLU A 86 -19.54 -12.02 20.28
C GLU A 86 -20.72 -11.09 20.66
N LEU A 87 -20.77 -9.89 20.09
CA LEU A 87 -21.77 -8.86 20.39
C LEU A 87 -22.95 -8.85 19.42
N ARG A 88 -23.16 -9.90 18.61
CA ARG A 88 -24.28 -9.96 17.68
C ARG A 88 -25.61 -10.06 18.42
N PRO A 89 -26.67 -9.34 17.95
CA PRO A 89 -28.01 -9.50 18.50
C PRO A 89 -28.49 -10.96 18.46
N GLY A 90 -29.03 -11.45 19.57
CA GLY A 90 -29.53 -12.83 19.70
C GLY A 90 -28.47 -13.87 20.03
N VAL A 91 -27.22 -13.49 20.17
CA VAL A 91 -26.13 -14.34 20.66
C VAL A 91 -25.87 -14.00 22.12
N ALA A 92 -25.82 -15.00 23.00
CA ALA A 92 -25.37 -14.80 24.37
C ALA A 92 -23.85 -14.55 24.35
N ALA A 93 -23.44 -13.32 24.59
CA ALA A 93 -22.02 -12.94 24.63
C ALA A 93 -21.28 -13.72 25.72
N ASN A 94 -20.10 -14.23 25.39
CA ASN A 94 -19.20 -14.82 26.38
C ASN A 94 -18.34 -13.70 27.02
N PRO A 95 -18.53 -13.34 28.31
CA PRO A 95 -17.84 -12.25 28.96
C PRO A 95 -16.31 -12.41 28.97
N GLU A 96 -15.79 -13.65 29.13
CA GLU A 96 -14.36 -13.94 29.13
C GLU A 96 -13.76 -13.73 27.72
N ALA A 97 -14.48 -14.12 26.67
CA ALA A 97 -14.05 -13.89 25.29
C ALA A 97 -14.04 -12.40 24.97
N VAL A 98 -15.07 -11.67 25.38
CA VAL A 98 -15.18 -10.21 25.17
C VAL A 98 -14.01 -9.49 25.88
N ASN A 99 -13.77 -9.81 27.17
CA ASN A 99 -12.66 -9.22 27.92
C ASN A 99 -11.32 -9.50 27.25
N ARG A 100 -11.03 -10.76 26.91
CA ARG A 100 -9.79 -11.15 26.24
C ARG A 100 -9.57 -10.41 24.93
N LEU A 101 -10.60 -10.32 24.07
CA LEU A 101 -10.53 -9.62 22.78
C LEU A 101 -10.33 -8.11 22.96
N THR A 102 -10.93 -7.52 24.00
CA THR A 102 -10.75 -6.11 24.34
C THR A 102 -9.32 -5.84 24.78
N GLU A 103 -8.77 -6.64 25.68
CA GLU A 103 -7.37 -6.52 26.12
C GLU A 103 -6.39 -6.68 24.95
N GLN A 104 -6.62 -7.66 24.06
CA GLN A 104 -5.80 -7.82 22.86
C GLN A 104 -5.84 -6.59 21.95
N LEU A 105 -7.00 -5.93 21.81
CA LEU A 105 -7.11 -4.68 21.04
C LEU A 105 -6.35 -3.52 21.70
N LEU A 106 -6.38 -3.42 23.04
CA LEU A 106 -5.64 -2.40 23.77
C LEU A 106 -4.14 -2.63 23.68
N ASP A 107 -3.67 -3.86 23.87
CA ASP A 107 -2.26 -4.23 23.71
C ASP A 107 -1.76 -3.95 22.30
N LEU A 108 -2.58 -4.24 21.29
CA LEU A 108 -2.24 -3.93 19.90
C LEU A 108 -2.03 -2.43 19.66
N LYS A 109 -2.86 -1.56 20.28
CA LYS A 109 -2.68 -0.11 20.21
C LYS A 109 -1.37 0.35 20.85
N VAL A 110 -1.00 -0.25 21.97
CA VAL A 110 0.31 0.03 22.64
C VAL A 110 1.45 -0.38 21.69
N ARG A 111 1.44 -1.60 21.15
CA ARG A 111 2.45 -2.08 20.20
C ARG A 111 2.54 -1.19 18.94
N TYR A 112 1.40 -0.69 18.47
CA TYR A 112 1.34 0.23 17.33
C TYR A 112 2.06 1.55 17.68
N ALA A 113 1.76 2.16 18.83
CA ALA A 113 2.43 3.37 19.30
C ALA A 113 3.94 3.16 19.52
N GLU A 114 4.33 2.02 20.07
CA GLU A 114 5.74 1.66 20.28
C GLU A 114 6.50 1.52 18.95
N SER A 115 5.83 1.08 17.89
CA SER A 115 6.44 1.00 16.56
C SER A 115 6.90 2.36 16.04
N TYR A 116 6.17 3.44 16.32
CA TYR A 116 6.58 4.81 15.99
C TYR A 116 7.80 5.25 16.79
N ARG A 117 7.85 4.92 18.08
CA ARG A 117 9.00 5.22 18.92
C ARG A 117 10.26 4.47 18.45
N ALA A 118 10.10 3.21 18.07
CA ALA A 118 11.20 2.39 17.56
C ALA A 118 11.71 2.95 16.20
N GLU A 119 10.81 3.28 15.27
CA GLU A 119 11.16 3.95 14.01
C GLU A 119 11.94 5.26 14.28
N SER A 120 11.43 6.10 15.17
CA SER A 120 12.09 7.37 15.52
C SER A 120 13.49 7.18 16.09
N ARG A 121 13.70 6.15 16.92
CA ARG A 121 15.04 5.83 17.44
C ARG A 121 15.99 5.38 16.33
N GLU A 122 15.52 4.51 15.44
CA GLU A 122 16.31 4.01 14.31
C GLU A 122 16.69 5.14 13.35
N LEU A 123 15.75 5.99 12.99
CA LEU A 123 15.99 7.18 12.18
C LEU A 123 16.99 8.13 12.85
N GLY A 124 16.99 8.21 14.18
CA GLY A 124 17.92 9.03 14.96
C GLY A 124 19.39 8.63 14.83
N SER A 125 19.70 7.44 14.30
CA SER A 125 21.07 7.01 14.07
C SER A 125 21.73 7.65 12.84
N PHE A 126 20.96 8.32 11.96
CA PHE A 126 21.48 8.96 10.73
C PHE A 126 20.76 10.26 10.32
N LEU A 127 19.62 10.59 10.94
CA LEU A 127 18.92 11.85 10.72
C LEU A 127 19.05 12.77 11.94
N THR A 128 19.17 14.06 11.69
CA THR A 128 19.10 15.08 12.75
C THR A 128 17.68 15.12 13.37
N PRO A 129 17.51 15.66 14.58
CA PRO A 129 16.20 15.82 15.19
C PRO A 129 15.22 16.62 14.31
N VAL A 130 15.70 17.64 13.61
CA VAL A 130 14.89 18.47 12.70
C VAL A 130 14.42 17.64 11.51
N GLN A 131 15.33 16.93 10.84
CA GLN A 131 14.99 16.06 9.70
C GLN A 131 13.97 14.98 10.09
N ARG A 132 14.11 14.37 11.27
CA ARG A 132 13.13 13.41 11.78
C ARG A 132 11.74 14.01 11.96
N ALA A 133 11.66 15.19 12.59
CA ALA A 133 10.38 15.87 12.78
C ALA A 133 9.73 16.23 11.43
N GLN A 134 10.49 16.77 10.49
CA GLN A 134 10.01 17.07 9.14
C GLN A 134 9.52 15.82 8.40
N TYR A 135 10.25 14.70 8.49
CA TYR A 135 9.82 13.41 7.92
C TYR A 135 8.47 12.96 8.47
N PHE A 136 8.27 13.00 9.79
CA PHE A 136 7.01 12.61 10.40
C PHE A 136 5.84 13.49 9.93
N LEU A 137 6.03 14.81 9.86
CA LEU A 137 5.01 15.74 9.35
C LEU A 137 4.67 15.51 7.87
N LEU A 138 5.68 15.26 7.03
CA LEU A 138 5.45 14.95 5.61
C LEU A 138 4.68 13.63 5.44
N ARG A 139 5.01 12.63 6.25
CA ARG A 139 4.31 11.34 6.23
C ARG A 139 2.85 11.47 6.66
N GLU A 140 2.57 12.20 7.73
CA GLU A 140 1.20 12.45 8.18
C GLU A 140 0.36 13.11 7.08
N ARG A 141 0.86 14.16 6.47
CA ARG A 141 0.19 14.82 5.33
C ARG A 141 -0.05 13.88 4.15
N LEU A 142 0.87 12.96 3.88
CA LEU A 142 0.66 11.95 2.83
C LEU A 142 -0.48 11.00 3.19
N LEU A 143 -0.50 10.51 4.43
CA LEU A 143 -1.54 9.58 4.91
C LEU A 143 -2.92 10.24 4.89
N GLU A 144 -3.03 11.49 5.34
CA GLU A 144 -4.27 12.28 5.27
C GLU A 144 -4.78 12.38 3.82
N ARG A 145 -3.93 12.78 2.88
CA ARG A 145 -4.30 12.87 1.45
C ARG A 145 -4.74 11.54 0.86
N LEU A 146 -4.11 10.43 1.27
CA LEU A 146 -4.50 9.10 0.82
C LEU A 146 -5.87 8.69 1.38
N GLN A 147 -6.17 9.04 2.62
CA GLN A 147 -7.49 8.82 3.24
C GLN A 147 -8.56 9.64 2.54
N GLU A 148 -8.36 10.94 2.35
CA GLU A 148 -9.26 11.82 1.61
C GLU A 148 -9.56 11.29 0.20
N ALA A 149 -8.52 10.85 -0.52
CA ALA A 149 -8.68 10.29 -1.85
C ALA A 149 -9.47 8.97 -1.85
N GLN A 150 -9.33 8.15 -0.81
CA GLN A 150 -10.12 6.91 -0.65
C GLN A 150 -11.58 7.22 -0.35
N GLU A 151 -11.85 8.15 0.55
CA GLU A 151 -13.20 8.60 0.90
C GLU A 151 -13.93 9.19 -0.31
N ALA A 152 -13.26 10.06 -1.07
CA ALA A 152 -13.81 10.63 -2.29
C ALA A 152 -14.17 9.54 -3.33
N ARG A 153 -13.34 8.50 -3.48
CA ARG A 153 -13.65 7.36 -4.35
C ARG A 153 -14.86 6.56 -3.87
N GLN A 154 -14.98 6.33 -2.56
CA GLN A 154 -16.12 5.61 -1.98
C GLN A 154 -17.42 6.38 -2.17
N GLN A 155 -17.40 7.70 -2.04
CA GLN A 155 -18.57 8.56 -2.29
C GLN A 155 -18.99 8.56 -3.77
N GLN A 156 -18.06 8.46 -4.71
CA GLN A 156 -18.34 8.44 -6.15
C GLN A 156 -18.80 7.06 -6.66
N ALA A 157 -18.48 5.98 -5.97
CA ALA A 157 -18.80 4.61 -6.40
C ALA A 157 -20.32 4.35 -6.58
N PRO A 158 -21.22 4.79 -5.68
CA PRO A 158 -22.67 4.59 -5.83
C PRO A 158 -23.26 5.40 -6.99
N LEU A 159 -22.70 6.57 -7.33
CA LEU A 159 -23.16 7.40 -8.43
C LEU A 159 -22.87 6.80 -9.81
N ARG A 160 -21.74 6.07 -9.93
CA ARG A 160 -21.40 5.34 -11.18
C ARG A 160 -22.31 4.14 -11.42
N ARG A 161 -22.73 3.42 -10.38
CA ARG A 161 -23.65 2.28 -10.52
C ARG A 161 -25.07 2.69 -10.97
N ARG A 162 -25.49 3.94 -10.71
CA ARG A 162 -26.80 4.45 -11.15
C ARG A 162 -26.82 4.97 -12.59
N ARG A 163 -25.65 5.09 -13.26
CA ARG A 163 -25.53 5.64 -14.62
C ARG A 163 -25.31 4.59 -15.72
N LEU A 164 -25.32 3.30 -15.37
CA LEU A 164 -25.31 2.22 -16.36
C LEU A 164 -26.77 1.86 -16.68
N PRO A 165 -27.17 1.98 -17.97
CA PRO A 165 -28.51 1.60 -18.45
C PRO A 165 -28.74 0.11 -18.34
#